data_2b0e3ff52db871b69ad9a1c85a9b8c44
#
_entry.id   2b0e3ff52db871b69ad9a1c85a9b8c44
#
_cell.length_a   1.000
_cell.length_b   1.000
_cell.length_c   1.000
_cell.angle_alpha   90.00
_cell.angle_beta   90.00
_cell.angle_gamma   90.00
#
_symmetry.space_group_name_H-M   'P 1'
#
loop_
_entity.id
_entity.type
_entity.pdbx_description
1 polymer ?
#
loop_
_entity_poly.entity_id
_entity_poly.type
_entity_poly.pdbx_seq_one_letter_code
_entity_poly.pdbx_strand_id
1 'polypeptide(L)'
;RNKYLDKVLKKKGLNIEEREKIWKDITIANGSAQGIDVLTDEEKEIFKTANEINQIYIVEHAHMRQAYVCQSQSVNLFFTMPKATESQSVHDEYLQYVNDVHWYAMNKLKSLYYFRSDAARNAENVNVKVQRVRLEDVECLSCEG
;
A
#
# COMPACT_ATOMS: atom_id res chain seq x y z
N ARG A 1 6.45 12.14 6.95
CA ARG A 1 7.74 11.55 7.41
C ARG A 1 7.54 10.82 8.73
N ASN A 2 8.13 9.64 8.86
CA ASN A 2 8.09 8.86 10.09
C ASN A 2 9.12 9.42 11.09
N LYS A 3 8.63 9.92 12.25
CA LYS A 3 9.49 10.54 13.29
C LYS A 3 10.48 9.55 13.94
N TYR A 4 10.14 8.26 13.95
CA TYR A 4 11.02 7.24 14.55
C TYR A 4 12.16 6.89 13.60
N LEU A 5 11.88 6.76 12.30
CA LEU A 5 12.92 6.59 11.28
C LEU A 5 13.89 7.79 11.28
N ASP A 6 13.37 9.03 11.36
CA ASP A 6 14.23 10.21 11.45
C ASP A 6 15.15 10.19 12.69
N LYS A 7 14.65 9.67 13.84
CA LYS A 7 15.49 9.48 15.03
C LYS A 7 16.58 8.43 14.81
N VAL A 8 16.30 7.34 14.10
CA VAL A 8 17.29 6.31 13.77
C VAL A 8 18.38 6.91 12.87
N LEU A 9 18.00 7.63 11.82
CA LEU A 9 18.94 8.29 10.91
C LEU A 9 19.84 9.29 11.65
N LYS A 10 19.27 10.07 12.59
CA LYS A 10 20.07 10.98 13.46
C LYS A 10 21.05 10.23 14.35
N LYS A 11 20.63 9.12 14.96
CA LYS A 11 21.52 8.29 15.82
C LYS A 11 22.68 7.72 15.04
N LYS A 12 22.52 7.46 13.74
CA LYS A 12 23.57 7.01 12.84
C LYS A 12 24.54 8.12 12.42
N GLY A 13 24.36 9.34 12.91
CA GLY A 13 25.27 10.45 12.67
C GLY A 13 25.05 11.19 11.34
N LEU A 14 23.94 10.90 10.62
CA LEU A 14 23.66 11.55 9.34
C LEU A 14 23.31 13.03 9.52
N ASN A 15 23.92 13.86 8.71
CA ASN A 15 23.63 15.30 8.67
C ASN A 15 22.26 15.60 8.05
N ILE A 16 21.86 16.87 8.03
CA ILE A 16 20.53 17.27 7.54
C ILE A 16 20.38 16.95 6.04
N GLU A 17 21.42 17.23 5.24
CA GLU A 17 21.38 17.07 3.78
C GLU A 17 21.28 15.58 3.39
N GLU A 18 22.05 14.71 4.05
CA GLU A 18 22.00 13.26 3.85
C GLU A 18 20.63 12.68 4.19
N ARG A 19 20.03 13.13 5.29
CA ARG A 19 18.68 12.71 5.67
C ARG A 19 17.63 13.19 4.67
N GLU A 20 17.74 14.42 4.16
CA GLU A 20 16.83 14.94 3.13
C GLU A 20 16.92 14.13 1.84
N LYS A 21 18.14 13.69 1.45
CA LYS A 21 18.33 12.78 0.31
C LYS A 21 17.61 11.46 0.54
N ILE A 22 17.83 10.83 1.70
CA ILE A 22 17.16 9.58 2.06
C ILE A 22 15.63 9.74 2.03
N TRP A 23 15.09 10.85 2.54
CA TRP A 23 13.65 11.11 2.47
C TRP A 23 13.13 11.28 1.05
N LYS A 24 13.92 11.83 0.13
CA LYS A 24 13.57 11.86 -1.31
C LYS A 24 13.53 10.44 -1.89
N ASP A 25 14.55 9.63 -1.59
CA ASP A 25 14.62 8.24 -2.07
C ASP A 25 13.42 7.41 -1.56
N ILE A 26 13.08 7.53 -0.27
CA ILE A 26 11.88 6.90 0.31
C ILE A 26 10.60 7.38 -0.39
N THR A 27 10.51 8.67 -0.72
CA THR A 27 9.34 9.22 -1.42
C THR A 27 9.21 8.64 -2.82
N ILE A 28 10.31 8.53 -3.56
CA ILE A 28 10.38 7.93 -4.90
C ILE A 28 10.00 6.44 -4.82
N ALA A 29 10.43 5.75 -3.76
CA ALA A 29 10.10 4.35 -3.48
C ALA A 29 8.69 4.15 -2.85
N ASN A 30 7.75 5.07 -3.04
CA ASN A 30 6.39 5.01 -2.49
C ASN A 30 6.31 4.81 -0.97
N GLY A 31 7.30 5.28 -0.24
CA GLY A 31 7.38 5.19 1.23
C GLY A 31 8.20 4.02 1.75
N SER A 32 8.71 3.15 0.87
CA SER A 32 9.58 2.03 1.26
C SER A 32 10.93 2.49 1.77
N ALA A 33 11.37 1.92 2.88
CA ALA A 33 12.71 2.12 3.44
C ALA A 33 13.67 0.95 3.11
N GLN A 34 13.21 -0.06 2.33
CA GLN A 34 13.97 -1.29 2.08
C GLN A 34 15.24 -1.04 1.25
N GLY A 35 15.24 -0.05 0.35
CA GLY A 35 16.38 0.33 -0.48
C GLY A 35 17.40 1.25 0.21
N ILE A 36 17.29 1.49 1.52
CA ILE A 36 18.19 2.40 2.23
C ILE A 36 19.36 1.62 2.85
N ASP A 37 20.55 1.77 2.28
CA ASP A 37 21.75 1.00 2.69
C ASP A 37 22.22 1.30 4.11
N VAL A 38 21.94 2.50 4.63
CA VAL A 38 22.33 2.90 5.99
C VAL A 38 21.56 2.14 7.06
N LEU A 39 20.38 1.58 6.73
CA LEU A 39 19.57 0.80 7.67
C LEU A 39 20.05 -0.64 7.74
N THR A 40 20.07 -1.20 8.95
CA THR A 40 20.26 -2.63 9.14
C THR A 40 19.04 -3.43 8.71
N ASP A 41 19.19 -4.73 8.48
CA ASP A 41 18.06 -5.58 8.08
C ASP A 41 16.95 -5.59 9.15
N GLU A 42 17.33 -5.58 10.43
CA GLU A 42 16.37 -5.47 11.55
C GLU A 42 15.60 -4.15 11.51
N GLU A 43 16.29 -3.03 11.23
CA GLU A 43 15.63 -1.73 11.08
C GLU A 43 14.71 -1.69 9.86
N LYS A 44 15.12 -2.30 8.74
CA LYS A 44 14.28 -2.43 7.55
C LYS A 44 13.00 -3.23 7.84
N GLU A 45 13.10 -4.31 8.61
CA GLU A 45 11.93 -5.09 9.04
C GLU A 45 10.94 -4.24 9.86
N ILE A 46 11.43 -3.40 10.77
CA ILE A 46 10.60 -2.53 11.61
C ILE A 46 9.88 -1.45 10.78
N PHE A 47 10.53 -0.95 9.72
CA PHE A 47 10.00 0.13 8.89
C PHE A 47 9.33 -0.33 7.60
N LYS A 48 8.89 -1.59 7.54
CA LYS A 48 8.06 -2.07 6.43
C LYS A 48 6.77 -1.26 6.30
N THR A 49 6.41 -0.98 5.08
CA THR A 49 5.10 -0.41 4.74
C THR A 49 4.01 -1.47 4.79
N ALA A 50 2.74 -1.05 4.75
CA ALA A 50 1.61 -1.97 4.77
C ALA A 50 1.65 -2.99 3.60
N ASN A 51 2.16 -2.58 2.44
CA ASN A 51 2.28 -3.42 1.25
C ASN A 51 3.42 -4.45 1.34
N GLU A 52 4.41 -4.20 2.20
CA GLU A 52 5.59 -5.06 2.39
C GLU A 52 5.38 -6.10 3.50
N ILE A 53 4.33 -5.93 4.29
CA ILE A 53 3.95 -6.89 5.35
C ILE A 53 3.13 -8.02 4.72
N ASN A 54 3.43 -9.28 5.08
CA ASN A 54 2.58 -10.40 4.70
C ASN A 54 1.18 -10.23 5.30
N GLN A 55 0.16 -10.18 4.43
CA GLN A 55 -1.22 -9.87 4.82
C GLN A 55 -1.86 -10.96 5.70
N ILE A 56 -1.33 -12.16 5.70
CA ILE A 56 -1.76 -13.22 6.63
C ILE A 56 -1.57 -12.76 8.08
N TYR A 57 -0.49 -12.05 8.41
CA TYR A 57 -0.28 -11.53 9.76
C TYR A 57 -1.30 -10.45 10.15
N ILE A 58 -1.77 -9.68 9.18
CA ILE A 58 -2.85 -8.70 9.43
C ILE A 58 -4.15 -9.42 9.77
N VAL A 59 -4.47 -10.49 9.05
CA VAL A 59 -5.63 -11.34 9.33
C VAL A 59 -5.51 -12.02 10.69
N GLU A 60 -4.34 -12.57 11.03
CA GLU A 60 -4.08 -13.18 12.35
C GLU A 60 -4.29 -12.18 13.49
N HIS A 61 -3.73 -11.00 13.37
CA HIS A 61 -3.93 -9.94 14.35
C HIS A 61 -5.40 -9.56 14.54
N ALA A 62 -6.16 -9.51 13.45
CA ALA A 62 -7.58 -9.24 13.49
C ALA A 62 -8.35 -10.42 14.11
N HIS A 63 -7.95 -11.66 13.78
CA HIS A 63 -8.54 -12.87 14.34
C HIS A 63 -8.37 -12.96 15.87
N MET A 64 -7.17 -12.67 16.37
CA MET A 64 -6.92 -12.65 17.82
C MET A 64 -7.83 -11.65 18.55
N ARG A 65 -8.13 -10.51 17.94
CA ARG A 65 -9.05 -9.52 18.50
C ARG A 65 -10.52 -9.91 18.34
N GLN A 66 -10.86 -10.75 17.35
CA GLN A 66 -12.26 -11.08 17.04
C GLN A 66 -13.01 -11.73 18.20
N ALA A 67 -12.30 -12.45 19.07
CA ALA A 67 -12.89 -13.05 20.28
C ALA A 67 -13.43 -12.01 21.27
N TYR A 68 -12.90 -10.78 21.22
CA TYR A 68 -13.23 -9.68 22.12
C TYR A 68 -14.09 -8.59 21.46
N VAL A 69 -14.44 -8.78 20.20
CA VAL A 69 -15.22 -7.82 19.41
C VAL A 69 -16.50 -8.49 18.93
N CYS A 70 -17.66 -8.03 19.44
CA CYS A 70 -18.95 -8.60 19.06
C CYS A 70 -19.37 -8.23 17.62
N GLN A 71 -18.93 -7.11 17.08
CA GLN A 71 -19.18 -6.69 15.71
C GLN A 71 -18.05 -7.14 14.76
N SER A 72 -18.21 -6.86 13.47
CA SER A 72 -17.13 -7.03 12.50
C SER A 72 -16.05 -5.96 12.66
N GLN A 73 -14.83 -6.25 12.17
CA GLN A 73 -13.71 -5.34 12.17
C GLN A 73 -13.48 -4.81 10.75
N SER A 74 -13.19 -3.51 10.60
CA SER A 74 -12.81 -2.91 9.32
C SER A 74 -11.35 -3.24 8.98
N VAL A 75 -11.11 -4.45 8.50
CA VAL A 75 -9.77 -4.93 8.13
C VAL A 75 -9.49 -4.62 6.67
N ASN A 76 -8.49 -3.79 6.43
CA ASN A 76 -7.98 -3.51 5.09
C ASN A 76 -6.79 -4.42 4.79
N LEU A 77 -6.76 -4.98 3.59
CA LEU A 77 -5.63 -5.74 3.06
C LEU A 77 -4.93 -4.94 1.97
N PHE A 78 -3.61 -5.05 1.91
CA PHE A 78 -2.75 -4.29 1.01
C PHE A 78 -1.93 -5.23 0.15
N PHE A 79 -2.03 -5.11 -1.16
CA PHE A 79 -1.33 -5.96 -2.11
C PHE A 79 -0.59 -5.12 -3.14
N THR A 80 0.63 -5.50 -3.45
CA THR A 80 1.41 -4.91 -4.53
C THR A 80 1.23 -5.74 -5.78
N MET A 81 0.61 -5.17 -6.80
CA MET A 81 0.42 -5.87 -8.08
C MET A 81 1.76 -6.01 -8.83
N PRO A 82 2.04 -7.17 -9.43
CA PRO A 82 3.13 -7.32 -10.38
C PRO A 82 3.02 -6.32 -11.52
N LYS A 83 4.15 -5.87 -12.05
CA LYS A 83 4.17 -5.00 -13.22
C LYS A 83 3.72 -5.80 -14.45
N ALA A 84 3.08 -5.13 -15.41
CA ALA A 84 2.64 -5.77 -16.65
C ALA A 84 3.80 -6.41 -17.46
N THR A 85 5.05 -6.01 -17.18
CA THR A 85 6.26 -6.56 -17.80
C THR A 85 6.79 -7.82 -17.11
N GLU A 86 6.24 -8.19 -15.96
CA GLU A 86 6.62 -9.41 -15.23
C GLU A 86 6.10 -10.66 -15.96
N SER A 87 6.73 -11.80 -15.66
CA SER A 87 6.32 -13.09 -16.24
C SER A 87 4.93 -13.53 -15.76
N GLN A 88 4.28 -14.38 -16.55
CA GLN A 88 2.99 -14.96 -16.18
C GLN A 88 3.07 -15.73 -14.85
N SER A 89 4.19 -16.41 -14.59
CA SER A 89 4.40 -17.13 -13.31
C SER A 89 4.31 -16.18 -12.09
N VAL A 90 4.88 -14.97 -12.19
CA VAL A 90 4.81 -13.98 -11.10
C VAL A 90 3.37 -13.50 -10.89
N HIS A 91 2.60 -13.34 -11.96
CA HIS A 91 1.19 -13.01 -11.86
C HIS A 91 0.36 -14.12 -11.22
N ASP A 92 0.65 -15.38 -11.59
CA ASP A 92 -0.05 -16.54 -11.03
C ASP A 92 0.26 -16.72 -9.54
N GLU A 93 1.53 -16.55 -9.12
CA GLU A 93 1.93 -16.54 -7.71
C GLU A 93 1.24 -15.42 -6.91
N TYR A 94 1.14 -14.24 -7.50
CA TYR A 94 0.41 -13.13 -6.88
C TYR A 94 -1.07 -13.46 -6.69
N LEU A 95 -1.72 -13.98 -7.72
CA LEU A 95 -3.13 -14.38 -7.64
C LEU A 95 -3.35 -15.49 -6.61
N GLN A 96 -2.45 -16.46 -6.56
CA GLN A 96 -2.48 -17.51 -5.56
C GLN A 96 -2.37 -16.94 -4.14
N TYR A 97 -1.39 -16.05 -3.91
CA TYR A 97 -1.21 -15.39 -2.61
C TYR A 97 -2.45 -14.59 -2.19
N VAL A 98 -3.03 -13.80 -3.11
CA VAL A 98 -4.26 -13.05 -2.86
C VAL A 98 -5.40 -13.98 -2.47
N ASN A 99 -5.57 -15.08 -3.21
CA ASN A 99 -6.59 -16.09 -2.94
C ASN A 99 -6.39 -16.74 -1.57
N ASP A 100 -5.17 -17.15 -1.24
CA ASP A 100 -4.84 -17.79 0.04
C ASP A 100 -5.13 -16.86 1.23
N VAL A 101 -4.77 -15.59 1.13
CA VAL A 101 -5.08 -14.58 2.16
C VAL A 101 -6.60 -14.41 2.33
N HIS A 102 -7.36 -14.38 1.23
CA HIS A 102 -8.81 -14.26 1.29
C HIS A 102 -9.46 -15.50 1.91
N TRP A 103 -9.07 -16.70 1.50
CA TRP A 103 -9.57 -17.94 2.09
C TRP A 103 -9.26 -18.00 3.59
N TYR A 104 -8.04 -17.62 3.95
CA TYR A 104 -7.64 -17.56 5.35
C TYR A 104 -8.50 -16.58 6.15
N ALA A 105 -8.73 -15.39 5.60
CA ALA A 105 -9.56 -14.37 6.24
C ALA A 105 -11.03 -14.79 6.38
N MET A 106 -11.61 -15.41 5.37
CA MET A 106 -12.99 -15.91 5.40
C MET A 106 -13.23 -16.93 6.51
N ASN A 107 -12.21 -17.73 6.83
CA ASN A 107 -12.30 -18.71 7.91
C ASN A 107 -12.05 -18.15 9.31
N LYS A 108 -11.50 -16.93 9.41
CA LYS A 108 -11.02 -16.34 10.66
C LYS A 108 -11.79 -15.08 11.10
N LEU A 109 -12.36 -14.36 10.16
CA LEU A 109 -12.98 -13.05 10.40
C LEU A 109 -14.46 -13.04 9.98
N LYS A 110 -15.23 -12.20 10.62
CA LYS A 110 -16.65 -11.97 10.25
C LYS A 110 -16.78 -11.20 8.94
N SER A 111 -15.83 -10.32 8.64
CA SER A 111 -15.78 -9.56 7.38
C SER A 111 -14.39 -9.04 7.09
N LEU A 112 -14.14 -8.75 5.81
CA LEU A 112 -13.08 -7.87 5.32
C LEU A 112 -13.70 -6.55 4.90
N TYR A 113 -12.86 -5.50 4.77
CA TYR A 113 -13.34 -4.19 4.34
C TYR A 113 -12.77 -3.82 2.97
N TYR A 114 -11.60 -3.20 2.88
CA TYR A 114 -11.02 -2.83 1.59
C TYR A 114 -9.90 -3.76 1.17
N PHE A 115 -9.94 -4.13 -0.11
CA PHE A 115 -8.79 -4.60 -0.86
C PHE A 115 -8.11 -3.38 -1.47
N ARG A 116 -6.87 -3.11 -1.08
CA ARG A 116 -6.08 -1.99 -1.60
C ARG A 116 -4.93 -2.52 -2.43
N SER A 117 -4.81 -2.08 -3.67
CA SER A 117 -3.69 -2.39 -4.54
C SER A 117 -2.94 -1.13 -4.96
N ASP A 118 -1.64 -1.26 -5.22
CA ASP A 118 -0.81 -0.14 -5.70
C ASP A 118 -1.17 0.32 -7.12
N ALA A 119 -1.82 -0.51 -7.92
CA ALA A 119 -2.24 -0.14 -9.27
C ALA A 119 -3.18 1.08 -9.28
N ALA A 120 -4.14 1.13 -8.36
CA ALA A 120 -5.04 2.26 -8.21
C ALA A 120 -4.28 3.54 -7.79
N ARG A 121 -3.28 3.39 -6.91
CA ARG A 121 -2.45 4.49 -6.42
C ARG A 121 -1.56 5.10 -7.50
N ASN A 122 -1.00 4.27 -8.39
CA ASN A 122 -0.19 4.73 -9.51
C ASN A 122 -1.03 5.45 -10.58
N ALA A 123 -2.29 5.07 -10.77
CA ALA A 123 -3.22 5.75 -11.67
C ALA A 123 -3.56 7.17 -11.17
N GLU A 124 -3.66 7.38 -9.86
CA GLU A 124 -3.88 8.70 -9.27
C GLU A 124 -2.66 9.63 -9.41
N ASN A 125 -1.45 9.07 -9.44
CA ASN A 125 -0.19 9.81 -9.59
C ASN A 125 0.18 10.13 -11.03
N VAL A 126 -0.46 9.51 -12.02
CA VAL A 126 -0.37 9.97 -13.40
C VAL A 126 -1.21 11.24 -13.49
N ASN A 127 -0.56 12.39 -13.28
CA ASN A 127 -1.10 13.71 -13.58
C ASN A 127 -1.32 13.82 -15.11
N VAL A 128 -2.26 13.06 -15.63
CA VAL A 128 -2.96 13.45 -16.84
C VAL A 128 -3.71 14.70 -16.40
N LYS A 129 -3.33 15.86 -16.94
CA LYS A 129 -4.16 17.04 -16.94
C LYS A 129 -5.45 16.62 -17.63
N VAL A 130 -6.41 16.12 -16.85
CA VAL A 130 -7.77 15.94 -17.31
C VAL A 130 -8.22 17.37 -17.59
N GLN A 131 -8.23 17.77 -18.85
CA GLN A 131 -8.98 18.94 -19.28
C GLN A 131 -10.43 18.65 -18.87
N ARG A 132 -10.85 19.30 -17.79
CA ARG A 132 -12.25 19.29 -17.40
C ARG A 132 -12.97 20.00 -18.54
N VAL A 133 -13.60 19.26 -19.44
CA VAL A 133 -14.59 19.79 -20.35
C VAL A 133 -15.67 20.40 -19.46
N ARG A 134 -15.87 21.71 -19.54
CA ARG A 134 -16.95 22.36 -18.83
C ARG A 134 -18.25 21.82 -19.41
N LEU A 135 -19.15 21.38 -18.53
CA LEU A 135 -20.48 20.88 -18.92
C LEU A 135 -21.32 21.93 -19.66
N GLU A 136 -20.88 23.20 -19.69
CA GLU A 136 -21.49 24.32 -20.43
C GLU A 136 -21.38 24.17 -21.96
N ASP A 137 -20.43 23.31 -22.44
CA ASP A 137 -20.21 23.11 -23.87
C ASP A 137 -20.93 21.85 -24.42
N VAL A 138 -21.69 21.15 -23.60
CA VAL A 138 -22.46 19.98 -24.02
C VAL A 138 -23.93 20.40 -24.14
N GLU A 139 -24.37 20.74 -25.36
CA GLU A 139 -25.79 20.91 -25.67
C GLU A 139 -26.53 19.61 -25.33
N CYS A 140 -27.51 19.72 -24.44
CA CYS A 140 -28.27 18.57 -23.97
C CYS A 140 -29.28 18.18 -25.07
N LEU A 141 -28.90 17.24 -25.94
CA LEU A 141 -29.75 16.72 -27.03
C LEU A 141 -31.03 16.00 -26.56
N SER A 142 -31.24 15.86 -25.25
CA SER A 142 -32.45 15.20 -24.71
C SER A 142 -33.57 16.13 -24.34
N CYS A 143 -33.41 17.47 -24.51
CA CYS A 143 -34.46 18.45 -24.19
C CYS A 143 -35.21 19.01 -25.40
N GLU A 144 -34.91 18.53 -26.61
CA GLU A 144 -35.71 18.83 -27.82
C GLU A 144 -36.57 17.64 -28.18
N GLY A 145 -37.71 17.51 -27.49
CA GLY A 145 -38.73 16.53 -27.78
C GLY A 145 -40.06 16.92 -27.16
#